data_0fbcffed51c6b20e1eef88b1f1e6ec1d
#
_entry.id   0fbcffed51c6b20e1eef88b1f1e6ec1d
#
_cell.length_a   1.000
_cell.length_b   1.000
_cell.length_c   1.000
_cell.angle_alpha   90.00
_cell.angle_beta   90.00
_cell.angle_gamma   90.00
#
_symmetry.space_group_name_H-M   'P 1'
#
loop_
_entity.id
_entity.type
_entity.pdbx_description
1 polymer ?
#
loop_
_entity_poly.entity_id
_entity_poly.type
_entity_poly.pdbx_seq_one_letter_code
_entity_poly.pdbx_strand_id
1 'polypeptide(L)' 'MIKVDIRSKHSAYITIGKWVIYIDNSTGEYIIDSWEE' A
#
# COMPACT_ATOMS: atom_id res chain seq x y z
N MET A 1 -13.22 -6.73 -4.86
CA MET A 1 -13.46 -5.63 -3.93
C MET A 1 -12.18 -4.86 -3.70
N ILE A 2 -12.27 -3.55 -3.68
CA ILE A 2 -11.11 -2.70 -3.48
C ILE A 2 -11.20 -2.05 -2.10
N LYS A 3 -10.13 -2.16 -1.34
CA LYS A 3 -10.00 -1.51 -0.04
C LYS A 3 -8.78 -0.62 -0.02
N VAL A 4 -8.91 0.53 0.62
CA VAL A 4 -7.78 1.43 0.84
C VAL A 4 -7.64 1.64 2.34
N ASP A 5 -6.46 1.38 2.85
CA ASP A 5 -6.16 1.51 4.28
C ASP A 5 -4.97 2.44 4.45
N ILE A 6 -5.24 3.66 4.90
CA ILE A 6 -4.19 4.66 5.11
C ILE A 6 -3.65 4.51 6.52
N ARG A 7 -2.37 4.19 6.64
CA ARG A 7 -1.72 3.94 7.93
C ARG A 7 -1.10 5.20 8.54
N SER A 8 -0.58 6.08 7.68
CA SER A 8 0.05 7.31 8.16
C SER A 8 0.06 8.32 7.01
N LYS A 9 0.73 9.45 7.23
CA LYS A 9 0.90 10.46 6.19
C LYS A 9 1.69 9.94 5.00
N HIS A 10 2.47 8.88 5.21
CA HIS A 10 3.45 8.41 4.24
C HIS A 10 3.23 6.97 3.80
N SER A 11 2.25 6.29 4.37
CA SER A 11 2.07 4.87 4.06
C SER A 11 0.60 4.51 3.91
N ALA A 12 0.34 3.59 3.00
CA ALA A 12 -1.01 3.10 2.75
C ALA A 12 -0.96 1.69 2.18
N TYR A 13 -2.02 0.93 2.42
CA TYR A 13 -2.24 -0.38 1.82
C TYR A 13 -3.45 -0.30 0.92
N ILE A 14 -3.35 -0.88 -0.25
CA ILE A 14 -4.46 -1.01 -1.19
C ILE A 14 -4.66 -2.49 -1.44
N THR A 15 -5.87 -2.98 -1.20
CA THR A 15 -6.22 -4.38 -1.42
C THR A 15 -7.18 -4.47 -2.61
N ILE A 16 -6.83 -5.27 -3.60
CA ILE A 16 -7.66 -5.52 -4.76
C ILE A 16 -7.78 -7.05 -4.90
N GLY A 17 -8.96 -7.57 -4.56
CA GLY A 17 -9.15 -9.01 -4.55
C GLY A 17 -8.19 -9.68 -3.58
N LYS A 18 -7.26 -10.47 -4.10
CA LYS A 18 -6.23 -11.15 -3.31
C LYS A 18 -4.91 -10.41 -3.28
N TRP A 19 -4.81 -9.31 -4.03
CA TRP A 19 -3.56 -8.56 -4.12
C TRP A 19 -3.52 -7.45 -3.09
N VAL A 20 -2.38 -7.32 -2.45
CA VAL A 20 -2.11 -6.23 -1.51
C VAL A 20 -0.96 -5.40 -2.07
N ILE A 21 -1.15 -4.11 -2.12
CA ILE A 21 -0.14 -3.16 -2.59
C ILE A 21 0.21 -2.24 -1.42
N TYR A 22 1.48 -2.18 -1.06
CA TYR A 22 1.96 -1.30 -0.03
C TYR A 22 2.72 -0.14 -0.65
N ILE A 23 2.39 1.06 -0.23
CA ILE A 23 3.04 2.28 -0.72
C ILE A 23 3.56 3.06 0.48
N ASP A 24 4.83 3.44 0.41
CA ASP A 24 5.47 4.20 1.47
C ASP A 24 6.38 5.27 0.85
N ASN A 25 6.37 6.48 1.39
CA ASN A 25 7.27 7.53 0.97
C ASN A 25 7.89 8.29 2.15
N SER A 26 8.07 7.62 3.28
CA SER A 26 8.59 8.24 4.49
C SER A 26 10.03 8.75 4.35
N THR A 27 10.77 8.24 3.37
CA THR A 27 12.16 8.63 3.12
C THR A 27 12.29 9.68 2.02
N GLY A 28 11.18 10.18 1.49
CA GLY A 28 11.18 11.10 0.36
C GLY A 28 11.13 10.42 -0.99
N GLU A 29 11.26 9.10 -1.02
CA GLU A 29 11.12 8.30 -2.24
C GLU A 29 9.97 7.33 -2.06
N TYR A 30 9.28 7.01 -3.16
CA TYR A 30 8.20 6.04 -3.12
C TYR A 30 8.77 4.63 -3.13
N ILE A 31 8.35 3.85 -2.14
CA ILE A 31 8.63 2.43 -2.08
C ILE A 31 7.29 1.73 -2.30
N ILE A 32 7.21 0.93 -3.35
CA ILE A 32 5.99 0.22 -3.71
C ILE A 32 6.28 -1.26 -3.70
N ASP A 33 5.50 -1.99 -2.94
CA ASP A 33 5.60 -3.44 -2.85
C ASP A 33 4.23 -4.04 -3.08
N SER A 34 4.19 -5.27 -3.56
CA SER A 34 2.92 -5.94 -3.78
C SER A 34 3.09 -7.44 -3.62
N TRP A 35 2.04 -8.09 -3.16
CA TRP A 35 2.03 -9.54 -2.98
C TRP A 35 0.59 -10.03 -3.05
N GLU A 36 0.46 -11.32 -3.24
CA GLU A 36 -0.83 -11.99 -3.26
C GLU A 36 -1.05 -12.73 -1.93
N GLU A 37 -2.20 -12.51 -1.34
CA GLU A 37 -2.56 -13.23 -0.12
C GLU A 37 -2.91 -14.67 -0.39
#